data_89526ed7ef2aa90598f2d2124c91a506
#
_entry.id   89526ed7ef2aa90598f2d2124c91a506
#
_cell.length_a   1.000
_cell.length_b   1.000
_cell.length_c   1.000
_cell.angle_alpha   90.00
_cell.angle_beta   90.00
_cell.angle_gamma   90.00
#
_symmetry.space_group_name_H-M   'P 1'
#
loop_
_entity.id
_entity.type
_entity.pdbx_description
1 polymer ?
#
loop_
_entity_poly.entity_id
_entity_poly.type
_entity_poly.pdbx_seq_one_letter_code
_entity_poly.pdbx_strand_id
1 'polypeptide(L)'
;MAVKKAAKKAAAKPAEAPQAAEKPKKASKYPYKKLVVPAALQGVDNGKLSGKMLRPVKCGGQMWEGAADAFNRMYDQAIQSGIKLRNVGDYRSFEAQLQLFKQRYSTDDGGRKPQVTRTWDGKTWYLRPGMAPSSTPGKSNHGLGLAIDLDVTTAKVLDWLCLNAPAFGFYLQSDDPSSPEFEAWHWQYCG
;
A
#
# COMPACT_ATOMS: atom_id res chain seq x y z
N MET A 1 9.77 67.03 -33.81
CA MET A 1 8.92 66.14 -32.94
C MET A 1 9.72 64.86 -32.66
N ALA A 2 10.22 64.70 -31.47
CA ALA A 2 11.06 63.56 -31.06
C ALA A 2 10.23 62.60 -30.22
N VAL A 3 10.03 61.37 -30.73
CA VAL A 3 9.32 60.31 -30.01
C VAL A 3 10.29 59.55 -29.09
N LYS A 4 10.09 59.67 -27.77
CA LYS A 4 10.85 58.93 -26.75
C LYS A 4 10.37 57.46 -26.70
N LYS A 5 11.26 56.53 -26.99
CA LYS A 5 11.12 55.10 -26.79
C LYS A 5 11.33 54.75 -25.33
N ALA A 6 10.30 54.30 -24.61
CA ALA A 6 10.42 53.83 -23.26
C ALA A 6 10.92 52.38 -23.27
N ALA A 7 12.04 52.10 -22.58
CA ALA A 7 12.57 50.76 -22.39
C ALA A 7 11.86 50.08 -21.23
N LYS A 8 11.27 48.89 -21.50
CA LYS A 8 10.58 48.04 -20.53
C LYS A 8 11.61 47.18 -19.78
N LYS A 9 11.81 47.49 -18.48
CA LYS A 9 12.72 46.78 -17.59
C LYS A 9 12.17 45.42 -17.26
N ALA A 10 12.84 44.35 -17.66
CA ALA A 10 12.48 42.99 -17.34
C ALA A 10 12.72 42.75 -15.83
N ALA A 11 11.68 42.28 -15.12
CA ALA A 11 11.78 41.87 -13.72
C ALA A 11 12.47 40.52 -13.63
N ALA A 12 13.55 40.45 -12.85
CA ALA A 12 14.25 39.20 -12.55
C ALA A 12 13.41 38.30 -11.63
N LYS A 13 13.33 37.00 -11.98
CA LYS A 13 12.67 35.94 -11.22
C LYS A 13 13.43 35.80 -9.87
N PRO A 14 12.73 35.67 -8.71
CA PRO A 14 13.39 35.44 -7.43
C PRO A 14 14.12 34.08 -7.45
N ALA A 15 15.36 34.07 -6.93
CA ALA A 15 16.13 32.84 -6.76
C ALA A 15 15.44 31.95 -5.74
N GLU A 16 15.28 30.69 -6.12
CA GLU A 16 14.75 29.60 -5.29
C GLU A 16 15.70 29.35 -4.11
N ALA A 17 15.18 29.42 -2.88
CA ALA A 17 15.96 29.16 -1.68
C ALA A 17 16.51 27.71 -1.69
N PRO A 18 17.75 27.49 -1.20
CA PRO A 18 18.32 26.14 -1.17
C PRO A 18 17.47 25.24 -0.28
N GLN A 19 17.01 24.12 -0.85
CA GLN A 19 16.36 23.05 -0.10
C GLN A 19 17.33 22.55 0.96
N ALA A 20 16.87 22.58 2.22
CA ALA A 20 17.64 22.04 3.33
C ALA A 20 17.95 20.56 3.06
N ALA A 21 19.24 20.19 3.09
CA ALA A 21 19.68 18.82 2.93
C ALA A 21 19.01 17.94 4.00
N GLU A 22 18.18 16.97 3.58
CA GLU A 22 17.61 15.97 4.47
C GLU A 22 18.75 15.22 5.17
N LYS A 23 18.70 15.22 6.51
CA LYS A 23 19.62 14.41 7.31
C LYS A 23 19.49 12.95 6.89
N PRO A 24 20.58 12.18 6.77
CA PRO A 24 20.50 10.77 6.39
C PRO A 24 19.59 10.04 7.38
N LYS A 25 18.47 9.49 6.89
CA LYS A 25 17.58 8.65 7.68
C LYS A 25 18.38 7.43 8.16
N LYS A 26 18.38 7.18 9.46
CA LYS A 26 18.91 5.96 10.03
C LYS A 26 18.24 4.78 9.34
N ALA A 27 19.00 3.81 8.83
CA ALA A 27 18.43 2.67 8.12
C ALA A 27 17.36 1.99 8.99
N SER A 28 16.14 1.93 8.50
CA SER A 28 15.04 1.26 9.19
C SER A 28 15.24 -0.26 9.14
N LYS A 29 14.85 -0.98 10.20
CA LYS A 29 14.78 -2.45 10.17
C LYS A 29 13.62 -2.96 9.31
N TYR A 30 12.68 -2.10 8.96
CA TYR A 30 11.48 -2.43 8.19
C TYR A 30 11.73 -2.20 6.71
N PRO A 31 11.75 -3.26 5.88
CA PRO A 31 12.03 -3.13 4.45
C PRO A 31 10.86 -2.45 3.74
N TYR A 32 11.12 -1.33 3.09
CA TYR A 32 10.16 -0.57 2.32
C TYR A 32 10.57 -0.49 0.85
N LYS A 33 9.60 -0.66 -0.03
CA LYS A 33 9.74 -0.34 -1.46
C LYS A 33 8.39 0.15 -1.97
N LYS A 34 8.40 1.26 -2.71
CA LYS A 34 7.18 1.75 -3.34
C LYS A 34 6.68 0.73 -4.35
N LEU A 35 5.39 0.37 -4.22
CA LEU A 35 4.75 -0.53 -5.17
C LEU A 35 4.71 0.09 -6.57
N VAL A 36 5.18 -0.66 -7.55
CA VAL A 36 4.97 -0.38 -8.97
C VAL A 36 4.11 -1.50 -9.53
N VAL A 37 2.96 -1.14 -10.08
CA VAL A 37 2.04 -2.13 -10.65
C VAL A 37 2.71 -2.82 -11.85
N PRO A 38 2.85 -4.15 -11.86
CA PRO A 38 3.45 -4.89 -12.97
C PRO A 38 2.73 -4.61 -14.29
N ALA A 39 3.49 -4.65 -15.40
CA ALA A 39 2.93 -4.40 -16.74
C ALA A 39 1.73 -5.30 -17.06
N ALA A 40 1.75 -6.56 -16.62
CA ALA A 40 0.66 -7.52 -16.81
C ALA A 40 -0.65 -7.13 -16.08
N LEU A 41 -0.59 -6.21 -15.12
CA LEU A 41 -1.76 -5.71 -14.39
C LEU A 41 -2.15 -4.28 -14.76
N GLN A 42 -1.42 -3.65 -15.68
CA GLN A 42 -1.78 -2.32 -16.17
C GLN A 42 -3.09 -2.39 -16.95
N GLY A 43 -4.03 -1.49 -16.62
CA GLY A 43 -5.36 -1.47 -17.23
C GLY A 43 -6.33 -2.53 -16.70
N VAL A 44 -5.91 -3.39 -15.78
CA VAL A 44 -6.81 -4.32 -15.11
C VAL A 44 -7.57 -3.60 -13.99
N ASP A 45 -8.88 -3.78 -13.98
CA ASP A 45 -9.74 -3.22 -12.93
C ASP A 45 -9.38 -3.82 -11.56
N ASN A 46 -9.06 -2.96 -10.61
CA ASN A 46 -8.71 -3.38 -9.26
C ASN A 46 -9.89 -4.09 -8.57
N GLY A 47 -9.64 -5.29 -8.09
CA GLY A 47 -10.65 -6.17 -7.49
C GLY A 47 -11.44 -7.01 -8.49
N LYS A 48 -11.09 -6.97 -9.79
CA LYS A 48 -11.77 -7.73 -10.84
C LYS A 48 -10.81 -8.61 -11.64
N LEU A 49 -9.77 -9.14 -10.98
CA LEU A 49 -8.87 -10.09 -11.62
C LEU A 49 -9.64 -11.34 -12.04
N SER A 50 -9.39 -11.82 -13.25
CA SER A 50 -9.95 -13.11 -13.69
C SER A 50 -9.32 -14.25 -12.88
N GLY A 51 -10.05 -15.33 -12.68
CA GLY A 51 -9.52 -16.51 -11.98
C GLY A 51 -8.26 -17.10 -12.64
N LYS A 52 -8.03 -16.84 -13.94
CA LYS A 52 -6.83 -17.28 -14.65
C LYS A 52 -5.57 -16.49 -14.22
N MET A 53 -5.74 -15.29 -13.69
CA MET A 53 -4.65 -14.44 -13.20
C MET A 53 -4.30 -14.71 -11.74
N LEU A 54 -5.11 -15.49 -11.05
CA LEU A 54 -4.95 -15.81 -9.62
C LEU A 54 -4.38 -17.21 -9.44
N ARG A 55 -3.51 -17.37 -8.45
CA ARG A 55 -2.94 -18.66 -8.03
C ARG A 55 -3.07 -18.81 -6.52
N PRO A 56 -3.28 -20.04 -6.04
CA PRO A 56 -3.31 -20.32 -4.62
C PRO A 56 -1.94 -20.10 -3.99
N VAL A 57 -1.93 -19.62 -2.75
CA VAL A 57 -0.73 -19.56 -1.92
C VAL A 57 -0.76 -20.66 -0.85
N LYS A 58 0.42 -21.15 -0.48
CA LYS A 58 0.59 -22.34 0.38
C LYS A 58 0.04 -22.18 1.80
N CYS A 59 -0.12 -20.95 2.28
CA CYS A 59 -0.76 -20.67 3.57
C CYS A 59 -2.28 -20.45 3.47
N GLY A 60 -2.91 -20.78 2.32
CA GLY A 60 -4.31 -20.53 2.04
C GLY A 60 -4.58 -19.18 1.39
N GLY A 61 -5.66 -19.08 0.63
CA GLY A 61 -6.01 -17.90 -0.17
C GLY A 61 -5.32 -17.87 -1.53
N GLN A 62 -5.31 -16.70 -2.17
CA GLN A 62 -4.79 -16.54 -3.53
C GLN A 62 -4.22 -15.14 -3.77
N MET A 63 -3.28 -15.04 -4.70
CA MET A 63 -2.67 -13.79 -5.16
C MET A 63 -2.60 -13.77 -6.69
N TRP A 64 -2.25 -12.61 -7.28
CA TRP A 64 -1.85 -12.57 -8.68
C TRP A 64 -0.70 -13.55 -8.94
N GLU A 65 -0.74 -14.27 -10.07
CA GLU A 65 0.17 -15.40 -10.34
C GLU A 65 1.65 -15.10 -10.08
N GLY A 66 2.15 -13.96 -10.54
CA GLY A 66 3.56 -13.58 -10.32
C GLY A 66 3.90 -13.37 -8.84
N ALA A 67 2.98 -12.76 -8.07
CA ALA A 67 3.14 -12.58 -6.63
C ALA A 67 2.99 -13.92 -5.88
N ALA A 68 2.04 -14.77 -6.28
CA ALA A 68 1.82 -16.09 -5.68
C ALA A 68 3.03 -17.01 -5.81
N ASP A 69 3.66 -17.04 -7.00
CA ASP A 69 4.86 -17.84 -7.23
C ASP A 69 6.03 -17.38 -6.37
N ALA A 70 6.23 -16.07 -6.25
CA ALA A 70 7.24 -15.50 -5.37
C ALA A 70 6.93 -15.80 -3.89
N PHE A 71 5.67 -15.64 -3.47
CA PHE A 71 5.23 -15.95 -2.11
C PHE A 71 5.43 -17.42 -1.77
N ASN A 72 5.08 -18.33 -2.67
CA ASN A 72 5.22 -19.76 -2.43
C ASN A 72 6.68 -20.19 -2.23
N ARG A 73 7.63 -19.56 -2.94
CA ARG A 73 9.07 -19.75 -2.67
C ARG A 73 9.47 -19.19 -1.30
N MET A 74 8.97 -18.01 -0.94
CA MET A 74 9.19 -17.42 0.39
C MET A 74 8.63 -18.31 1.49
N TYR A 75 7.43 -18.86 1.30
CA TYR A 75 6.80 -19.78 2.24
C TYR A 75 7.64 -21.04 2.48
N ASP A 76 8.18 -21.64 1.42
CA ASP A 76 9.06 -22.83 1.55
C ASP A 76 10.32 -22.51 2.34
N GLN A 77 10.93 -21.36 2.10
CA GLN A 77 12.11 -20.91 2.85
C GLN A 77 11.76 -20.63 4.32
N ALA A 78 10.59 -20.08 4.59
CA ALA A 78 10.12 -19.87 5.96
C ALA A 78 9.95 -21.19 6.72
N ILE A 79 9.34 -22.19 6.11
CA ILE A 79 9.18 -23.53 6.70
C ILE A 79 10.54 -24.15 7.00
N GLN A 80 11.52 -24.08 6.08
CA GLN A 80 12.89 -24.56 6.31
C GLN A 80 13.57 -23.85 7.48
N SER A 81 13.21 -22.60 7.73
CA SER A 81 13.69 -21.79 8.87
C SER A 81 12.91 -22.02 10.17
N GLY A 82 11.95 -22.96 10.18
CA GLY A 82 11.07 -23.19 11.33
C GLY A 82 10.08 -22.05 11.61
N ILE A 83 9.72 -21.28 10.55
CA ILE A 83 8.75 -20.19 10.59
C ILE A 83 7.49 -20.63 9.86
N LYS A 84 6.34 -20.55 10.52
CA LYS A 84 5.05 -20.82 9.91
C LYS A 84 4.37 -19.48 9.57
N LEU A 85 4.27 -19.16 8.29
CA LEU A 85 3.50 -18.00 7.82
C LEU A 85 2.01 -18.38 7.80
N ARG A 86 1.16 -17.50 8.32
CA ARG A 86 -0.30 -17.66 8.35
C ARG A 86 -0.94 -16.46 7.65
N ASN A 87 -1.73 -16.73 6.63
CA ASN A 87 -2.52 -15.73 5.91
C ASN A 87 -3.70 -15.27 6.77
N VAL A 88 -3.91 -13.95 6.84
CA VAL A 88 -5.06 -13.31 7.46
C VAL A 88 -5.78 -12.34 6.51
N GLY A 89 -5.26 -12.16 5.28
CA GLY A 89 -5.87 -11.37 4.21
C GLY A 89 -5.07 -11.49 2.92
N ASP A 90 -5.74 -11.82 1.82
CA ASP A 90 -5.12 -12.04 0.50
C ASP A 90 -5.87 -11.28 -0.61
N TYR A 91 -5.95 -11.79 -1.84
CA TYR A 91 -6.74 -11.16 -2.90
C TYR A 91 -8.15 -10.82 -2.42
N ARG A 92 -8.56 -9.59 -2.69
CA ARG A 92 -9.89 -9.10 -2.30
C ARG A 92 -10.63 -8.57 -3.52
N SER A 93 -11.78 -9.18 -3.85
CA SER A 93 -12.62 -8.70 -4.94
C SER A 93 -13.13 -7.28 -4.69
N PHE A 94 -13.57 -6.61 -5.75
CA PHE A 94 -14.17 -5.27 -5.65
C PHE A 94 -15.38 -5.28 -4.71
N GLU A 95 -16.23 -6.30 -4.82
CA GLU A 95 -17.43 -6.46 -4.01
C GLU A 95 -17.08 -6.64 -2.52
N ALA A 96 -16.07 -7.49 -2.23
CA ALA A 96 -15.60 -7.69 -0.87
C ALA A 96 -14.97 -6.41 -0.28
N GLN A 97 -14.20 -5.67 -1.09
CA GLN A 97 -13.67 -4.36 -0.67
C GLN A 97 -14.78 -3.34 -0.43
N LEU A 98 -15.81 -3.33 -1.27
CA LEU A 98 -16.97 -2.44 -1.12
C LEU A 98 -17.75 -2.74 0.16
N GLN A 99 -17.98 -4.02 0.47
CA GLN A 99 -18.63 -4.43 1.72
C GLN A 99 -17.80 -4.00 2.93
N LEU A 100 -16.50 -4.30 2.95
CA LEU A 100 -15.58 -3.88 4.01
C LEU A 100 -15.58 -2.37 4.19
N PHE A 101 -15.54 -1.62 3.10
CA PHE A 101 -15.57 -0.16 3.12
C PHE A 101 -16.85 0.38 3.75
N LYS A 102 -18.02 -0.12 3.33
CA LYS A 102 -19.33 0.27 3.90
C LYS A 102 -19.51 -0.13 5.37
N GLN A 103 -18.87 -1.22 5.81
CA GLN A 103 -18.84 -1.58 7.23
C GLN A 103 -18.04 -0.57 8.05
N ARG A 104 -16.91 -0.09 7.53
CA ARG A 104 -15.98 0.79 8.24
C ARG A 104 -16.33 2.26 8.14
N TYR A 105 -16.99 2.68 7.07
CA TYR A 105 -17.30 4.08 6.79
C TYR A 105 -18.81 4.32 6.66
N SER A 106 -19.22 5.58 6.87
CA SER A 106 -20.57 6.09 6.69
C SER A 106 -20.53 7.41 5.94
N THR A 107 -21.57 7.75 5.18
CA THR A 107 -21.75 9.09 4.62
C THR A 107 -22.32 10.09 5.64
N ASP A 108 -22.75 9.61 6.79
CA ASP A 108 -23.15 10.42 7.95
C ASP A 108 -22.04 10.41 9.00
N ASP A 109 -21.57 11.57 9.42
CA ASP A 109 -20.56 11.73 10.46
C ASP A 109 -21.14 11.61 11.89
N GLY A 110 -22.46 11.57 12.01
CA GLY A 110 -23.18 11.49 13.31
C GLY A 110 -22.94 12.70 14.20
N GLY A 111 -22.69 13.90 13.62
CA GLY A 111 -22.37 15.12 14.37
C GLY A 111 -20.98 15.12 15.00
N ARG A 112 -20.14 14.11 14.67
CA ARG A 112 -18.74 14.01 15.10
C ARG A 112 -17.86 14.74 14.08
N LYS A 113 -16.61 15.01 14.42
CA LYS A 113 -15.59 15.50 13.48
C LYS A 113 -14.54 14.40 13.27
N PRO A 114 -14.85 13.35 12.46
CA PRO A 114 -13.93 12.24 12.25
C PRO A 114 -12.64 12.72 11.60
N GLN A 115 -11.50 12.31 12.13
CA GLN A 115 -10.19 12.69 11.59
C GLN A 115 -9.85 11.96 10.28
N VAL A 116 -10.44 10.78 10.06
CA VAL A 116 -10.20 9.98 8.86
C VAL A 116 -11.43 9.98 7.97
N THR A 117 -11.25 10.50 6.78
CA THR A 117 -12.27 10.54 5.72
C THR A 117 -11.75 9.90 4.43
N ARG A 118 -12.66 9.53 3.56
CA ARG A 118 -12.37 9.07 2.19
C ARG A 118 -13.38 9.69 1.22
N THR A 119 -12.96 10.02 0.03
CA THR A 119 -13.86 10.39 -1.06
C THR A 119 -14.06 9.19 -1.97
N TRP A 120 -15.30 8.74 -2.14
CA TRP A 120 -15.65 7.64 -3.03
C TRP A 120 -17.08 7.83 -3.55
N ASP A 121 -17.30 7.53 -4.84
CA ASP A 121 -18.59 7.67 -5.53
C ASP A 121 -19.20 9.07 -5.34
N GLY A 122 -18.36 10.11 -5.52
CA GLY A 122 -18.77 11.53 -5.41
C GLY A 122 -19.18 11.98 -4.00
N LYS A 123 -19.01 11.15 -2.98
CA LYS A 123 -19.40 11.42 -1.59
C LYS A 123 -18.20 11.39 -0.65
N THR A 124 -18.30 12.14 0.45
CA THR A 124 -17.39 12.01 1.59
C THR A 124 -17.87 10.91 2.52
N TRP A 125 -16.96 10.03 2.88
CA TRP A 125 -17.18 8.90 3.79
C TRP A 125 -16.34 9.09 5.05
N TYR A 126 -16.94 8.91 6.19
CA TYR A 126 -16.37 9.14 7.51
C TYR A 126 -16.11 7.80 8.20
N LEU A 127 -14.90 7.61 8.73
CA LEU A 127 -14.55 6.39 9.47
C LEU A 127 -15.43 6.26 10.71
N ARG A 128 -16.04 5.11 10.89
CA ARG A 128 -16.84 4.81 12.08
C ARG A 128 -15.95 4.65 13.32
N PRO A 129 -16.43 4.97 14.51
CA PRO A 129 -15.69 4.79 15.75
C PRO A 129 -15.20 3.34 15.92
N GLY A 130 -13.94 3.19 16.37
CA GLY A 130 -13.35 1.89 16.65
C GLY A 130 -12.99 1.06 15.41
N MET A 131 -13.24 1.58 14.19
CA MET A 131 -12.86 0.88 12.96
C MET A 131 -11.47 1.27 12.51
N ALA A 132 -10.72 0.30 11.98
CA ALA A 132 -9.45 0.55 11.29
C ALA A 132 -9.72 1.16 9.91
N PRO A 133 -8.90 2.12 9.44
CA PRO A 133 -8.99 2.64 8.08
C PRO A 133 -8.88 1.53 7.03
N SER A 134 -9.42 1.78 5.85
CA SER A 134 -9.22 0.94 4.67
C SER A 134 -9.17 1.79 3.40
N SER A 135 -8.62 1.20 2.35
CA SER A 135 -8.67 1.78 1.01
C SER A 135 -10.10 1.87 0.49
N THR A 136 -10.38 2.86 -0.36
CA THR A 136 -11.63 2.93 -1.13
C THR A 136 -11.74 1.75 -2.09
N PRO A 137 -12.97 1.33 -2.47
CA PRO A 137 -13.15 0.30 -3.49
C PRO A 137 -12.40 0.63 -4.77
N GLY A 138 -11.71 -0.34 -5.34
CA GLY A 138 -10.89 -0.18 -6.53
C GLY A 138 -9.51 0.45 -6.32
N LYS A 139 -9.03 0.61 -5.07
CA LYS A 139 -7.71 1.23 -4.75
C LYS A 139 -6.84 0.40 -3.81
N SER A 140 -7.29 -0.79 -3.41
CA SER A 140 -6.54 -1.66 -2.52
C SER A 140 -5.50 -2.49 -3.27
N ASN A 141 -4.28 -2.64 -2.73
CA ASN A 141 -3.27 -3.52 -3.31
C ASN A 141 -3.70 -5.01 -3.26
N HIS A 142 -4.56 -5.38 -2.30
CA HIS A 142 -5.24 -6.68 -2.29
C HIS A 142 -6.12 -6.90 -3.52
N GLY A 143 -6.74 -5.85 -4.06
CA GLY A 143 -7.57 -5.94 -5.26
C GLY A 143 -6.78 -6.18 -6.55
N LEU A 144 -5.47 -5.97 -6.55
CA LEU A 144 -4.56 -6.37 -7.62
C LEU A 144 -3.89 -7.73 -7.36
N GLY A 145 -4.21 -8.38 -6.25
CA GLY A 145 -3.54 -9.60 -5.82
C GLY A 145 -2.06 -9.42 -5.52
N LEU A 146 -1.63 -8.17 -5.25
CA LEU A 146 -0.24 -7.80 -4.98
C LEU A 146 0.07 -7.70 -3.49
N ALA A 147 -0.93 -7.81 -2.60
CA ALA A 147 -0.74 -7.74 -1.17
C ALA A 147 -1.26 -8.98 -0.46
N ILE A 148 -0.60 -9.31 0.64
CA ILE A 148 -1.00 -10.35 1.57
C ILE A 148 -0.79 -9.85 3.00
N ASP A 149 -1.78 -10.06 3.86
CA ASP A 149 -1.67 -9.81 5.29
C ASP A 149 -1.25 -11.10 5.98
N LEU A 150 -0.20 -11.03 6.76
CA LEU A 150 0.36 -12.16 7.49
C LEU A 150 0.22 -11.98 9.01
N ASP A 151 -0.05 -13.05 9.72
CA ASP A 151 -0.05 -13.03 11.17
C ASP A 151 1.37 -12.80 11.71
N VAL A 152 1.59 -11.61 12.26
CA VAL A 152 2.86 -11.19 12.87
C VAL A 152 2.74 -10.96 14.38
N THR A 153 1.81 -11.66 15.03
CA THR A 153 1.62 -11.57 16.49
C THR A 153 2.85 -12.02 17.27
N THR A 154 3.73 -12.81 16.67
CA THR A 154 5.02 -13.17 17.24
C THR A 154 6.15 -12.37 16.59
N ALA A 155 7.02 -11.77 17.41
CA ALA A 155 8.19 -11.03 16.91
C ALA A 155 9.08 -11.88 15.99
N LYS A 156 9.19 -13.19 16.25
CA LYS A 156 9.98 -14.11 15.44
C LYS A 156 9.53 -14.14 13.97
N VAL A 157 8.22 -14.09 13.69
CA VAL A 157 7.68 -14.07 12.32
C VAL A 157 8.00 -12.73 11.65
N LEU A 158 7.75 -11.61 12.34
CA LEU A 158 8.04 -10.28 11.80
C LEU A 158 9.53 -10.08 11.53
N ASP A 159 10.40 -10.45 12.44
CA ASP A 159 11.86 -10.32 12.29
C ASP A 159 12.37 -11.16 11.12
N TRP A 160 11.84 -12.39 10.96
CA TRP A 160 12.17 -13.24 9.81
C TRP A 160 11.71 -12.59 8.49
N LEU A 161 10.49 -12.08 8.44
CA LEU A 161 9.95 -11.41 7.26
C LEU A 161 10.77 -10.16 6.91
N CYS A 162 11.10 -9.31 7.89
CA CYS A 162 11.92 -8.13 7.66
C CYS A 162 13.28 -8.47 7.03
N LEU A 163 13.88 -9.60 7.42
CA LEU A 163 15.17 -10.02 6.91
C LEU A 163 15.10 -10.72 5.55
N ASN A 164 14.08 -11.52 5.30
CA ASN A 164 14.05 -12.46 4.18
C ASN A 164 13.07 -12.09 3.07
N ALA A 165 11.93 -11.45 3.37
CA ALA A 165 10.88 -11.16 2.39
C ALA A 165 11.37 -10.31 1.19
N PRO A 166 12.32 -9.35 1.35
CA PRO A 166 12.87 -8.59 0.22
C PRO A 166 13.52 -9.46 -0.88
N ALA A 167 14.14 -10.58 -0.51
CA ALA A 167 14.73 -11.52 -1.47
C ALA A 167 13.69 -12.18 -2.40
N PHE A 168 12.41 -12.14 -2.00
CA PHE A 168 11.29 -12.64 -2.77
C PHE A 168 10.41 -11.52 -3.35
N GLY A 169 10.87 -10.27 -3.25
CA GLY A 169 10.16 -9.11 -3.78
C GLY A 169 9.03 -8.59 -2.89
N PHE A 170 8.96 -9.01 -1.62
CA PHE A 170 7.93 -8.53 -0.69
C PHE A 170 8.47 -7.47 0.26
N TYR A 171 7.72 -6.38 0.41
CA TYR A 171 8.08 -5.21 1.21
C TYR A 171 6.86 -4.67 1.95
N LEU A 172 7.10 -3.96 3.04
CA LEU A 172 6.08 -3.15 3.71
C LEU A 172 5.78 -1.89 2.90
N GLN A 173 4.62 -1.29 3.12
CA GLN A 173 4.25 -0.04 2.44
C GLN A 173 4.80 1.22 3.14
N SER A 174 5.38 1.09 4.33
CA SER A 174 6.13 2.13 5.04
C SER A 174 7.24 1.50 5.87
N ASP A 175 8.35 2.21 6.03
CA ASP A 175 9.47 1.87 6.92
C ASP A 175 9.42 2.61 8.26
N ASP A 176 8.43 3.46 8.46
CA ASP A 176 8.23 4.28 9.66
C ASP A 176 7.06 3.77 10.50
N PRO A 177 7.33 3.15 11.68
CA PRO A 177 6.27 2.67 12.57
C PRO A 177 5.32 3.75 13.10
N SER A 178 5.72 5.03 13.03
CA SER A 178 4.85 6.16 13.40
C SER A 178 3.93 6.61 12.27
N SER A 179 4.17 6.13 11.06
CA SER A 179 3.34 6.44 9.89
C SER A 179 1.95 5.78 10.03
N PRO A 180 0.87 6.48 9.68
CA PRO A 180 -0.46 5.88 9.62
C PRO A 180 -0.58 4.81 8.51
N GLU A 181 0.41 4.72 7.63
CA GLU A 181 0.50 3.71 6.56
C GLU A 181 1.30 2.48 6.99
N PHE A 182 1.91 2.50 8.20
CA PHE A 182 2.67 1.36 8.70
C PHE A 182 1.73 0.27 9.21
N GLU A 183 1.75 -0.86 8.53
CA GLU A 183 1.02 -2.07 8.90
C GLU A 183 2.00 -3.25 8.86
N ALA A 184 2.51 -3.68 10.01
CA ALA A 184 3.52 -4.73 10.11
C ALA A 184 3.10 -6.07 9.51
N TRP A 185 1.80 -6.29 9.35
CA TRP A 185 1.19 -7.48 8.74
C TRP A 185 1.05 -7.38 7.22
N HIS A 186 1.05 -6.15 6.64
CA HIS A 186 0.74 -5.90 5.24
C HIS A 186 1.98 -5.95 4.36
N TRP A 187 2.15 -7.05 3.63
CA TRP A 187 3.28 -7.28 2.74
C TRP A 187 2.85 -7.20 1.29
N GLN A 188 3.52 -6.35 0.51
CA GLN A 188 3.20 -6.11 -0.89
C GLN A 188 4.32 -6.58 -1.81
N TYR A 189 3.95 -7.21 -2.92
CA TYR A 189 4.88 -7.67 -3.95
C TYR A 189 5.28 -6.49 -4.85
N CYS A 190 6.56 -6.15 -4.84
CA CYS A 190 7.14 -5.05 -5.61
C CYS A 190 8.11 -5.53 -6.71
N GLY A 191 8.22 -6.84 -6.91
CA GLY A 191 9.14 -7.43 -7.91
C GLY A 191 10.60 -7.45 -7.48
#